data_6209604406b68489ff5a4643af53825e
#
_entry.id   6209604406b68489ff5a4643af53825e
#
_cell.length_a   1.000
_cell.length_b   1.000
_cell.length_c   1.000
_cell.angle_alpha   90.00
_cell.angle_beta   90.00
_cell.angle_gamma   90.00
#
_symmetry.space_group_name_H-M   'P 1'
#
loop_
_entity.id
_entity.type
_entity.pdbx_description
1 polymer ?
#
loop_
_entity_poly.entity_id
_entity_poly.type
_entity_poly.pdbx_seq_one_letter_code
_entity_poly.pdbx_strand_id
1 'polypeptide(L)'
;MNDFERVSRSIVRTFYDPPPTNDSNDPIWLLGQRYDPRPPPWKPTPNDTSPAGTGTPPSERTDDESWIRTSIEETDRKEAPNGEDPAQYGNWPSAFLDDFESRIWMTYRSGFTPIQKSQDPKATSAMSFRVRMQNLASPGFTSDTGFGCMIRSGQCILANALQILRLGRDWRYQEQPDAKEHCDVVAMFADDPRAPFSIHRFVEHGAAVCGKYPGEWFGPSAAARCIQDLVHKNREAGLKVYVSGDGADVYEDKLKEIAVDDDGEWHPTLILVGTRLGIDKITPVYWEALKASLQMKQSIGIAGGRPSASHYFVATQANNFFYLDPHSTRPLLPYRPSSSSTEEQVAAPSTLEASATSVTSTSSSTTIVPSANEVTAPSDVSKPSGYSLEELATCHTRRIRRLQIREMDPSMLLAFLITSEDDYEDWKQGVRSVQGKSVVHVQDKEPAPRGQEREGAIDEVESWDEDGLQ
;
A
#
# COMPACT_ATOMS: atom_id res chain seq x y z
N MET A 1 11.34 -30.28 -3.95
CA MET A 1 10.76 -29.82 -2.66
C MET A 1 9.27 -29.77 -2.89
N ASN A 2 8.49 -30.61 -2.22
CA ASN A 2 7.08 -30.83 -2.55
C ASN A 2 6.21 -29.61 -2.24
N ASP A 3 5.24 -29.31 -3.10
CA ASP A 3 4.32 -28.15 -2.96
C ASP A 3 3.57 -28.15 -1.62
N PHE A 4 3.33 -29.32 -1.04
CA PHE A 4 2.76 -29.47 0.29
C PHE A 4 3.65 -28.87 1.41
N GLU A 5 4.97 -28.99 1.32
CA GLU A 5 5.90 -28.34 2.24
C GLU A 5 5.93 -26.81 2.07
N ARG A 6 5.72 -26.32 0.84
CA ARG A 6 5.62 -24.89 0.55
C ARG A 6 4.35 -24.27 1.13
N VAL A 7 3.21 -24.92 0.94
CA VAL A 7 1.91 -24.50 1.48
C VAL A 7 1.92 -24.57 3.01
N SER A 8 2.44 -25.64 3.58
CA SER A 8 2.58 -25.83 5.03
C SER A 8 3.49 -24.77 5.64
N ARG A 9 4.64 -24.44 5.03
CA ARG A 9 5.52 -23.36 5.48
C ARG A 9 4.87 -21.98 5.35
N SER A 10 4.04 -21.74 4.34
CA SER A 10 3.31 -20.49 4.17
C SER A 10 2.26 -20.31 5.27
N ILE A 11 1.53 -21.36 5.61
CA ILE A 11 0.52 -21.36 6.67
C ILE A 11 1.18 -21.16 8.04
N VAL A 12 2.26 -21.87 8.34
CA VAL A 12 3.03 -21.72 9.59
C VAL A 12 3.65 -20.33 9.69
N ARG A 13 4.16 -19.77 8.59
CA ARG A 13 4.68 -18.39 8.54
C ARG A 13 3.60 -17.35 8.86
N THR A 14 2.38 -17.56 8.43
CA THR A 14 1.28 -16.61 8.67
C THR A 14 0.85 -16.58 10.14
N PHE A 15 0.94 -17.71 10.85
CA PHE A 15 0.51 -17.83 12.25
C PHE A 15 1.65 -17.76 13.28
N TYR A 16 2.91 -17.99 12.86
CA TYR A 16 4.09 -18.09 13.74
C TYR A 16 5.31 -17.41 13.13
N ASP A 17 5.16 -16.15 12.68
CA ASP A 17 6.29 -15.36 12.19
C ASP A 17 6.68 -14.33 13.28
N PRO A 18 7.59 -14.67 14.18
CA PRO A 18 8.05 -13.71 15.17
C PRO A 18 8.72 -12.53 14.44
N PRO A 19 8.58 -11.30 14.95
CA PRO A 19 9.26 -10.17 14.36
C PRO A 19 10.77 -10.44 14.29
N PRO A 20 11.44 -10.11 13.17
CA PRO A 20 12.86 -10.34 13.02
C PRO A 20 13.65 -9.51 14.05
N THR A 21 14.72 -10.08 14.57
CA THR A 21 15.66 -9.36 15.44
C THR A 21 16.72 -8.64 14.62
N ASN A 22 17.18 -7.48 15.12
CA ASN A 22 18.31 -6.75 14.55
C ASN A 22 19.61 -7.43 14.94
N ASP A 23 20.16 -8.21 14.02
CA ASP A 23 21.37 -9.02 14.19
C ASP A 23 22.56 -8.51 13.36
N SER A 24 22.40 -7.40 12.64
CA SER A 24 23.45 -6.78 11.82
C SER A 24 23.98 -5.50 12.44
N ASN A 25 25.28 -5.22 12.18
CA ASN A 25 25.92 -3.95 12.52
C ASN A 25 25.90 -2.95 11.34
N ASP A 26 25.34 -3.34 10.20
CA ASP A 26 25.22 -2.45 9.05
C ASP A 26 24.19 -1.37 9.31
N PRO A 27 24.35 -0.16 8.75
CA PRO A 27 23.33 0.88 8.86
C PRO A 27 22.02 0.44 8.20
N ILE A 28 20.90 0.88 8.78
CA ILE A 28 19.58 0.70 8.22
C ILE A 28 19.27 1.93 7.37
N TRP A 29 18.73 1.71 6.18
CA TRP A 29 18.27 2.78 5.31
C TRP A 29 16.77 2.61 5.04
N LEU A 30 15.98 3.66 5.25
CA LEU A 30 14.55 3.70 4.99
C LEU A 30 14.23 4.92 4.14
N LEU A 31 13.89 4.72 2.85
CA LEU A 31 13.54 5.77 1.89
C LEU A 31 14.50 6.98 2.00
N GLY A 32 15.79 6.73 1.84
CA GLY A 32 16.85 7.72 1.88
C GLY A 32 17.34 8.13 3.29
N GLN A 33 16.61 7.78 4.35
CA GLN A 33 17.03 8.10 5.72
C GLN A 33 17.90 7.00 6.32
N ARG A 34 19.06 7.38 6.87
CA ARG A 34 19.99 6.45 7.52
C ARG A 34 19.75 6.39 9.03
N TYR A 35 19.76 5.16 9.56
CA TYR A 35 19.66 4.87 10.98
C TYR A 35 20.87 4.04 11.44
N ASP A 36 21.38 4.36 12.66
CA ASP A 36 22.37 3.53 13.32
C ASP A 36 21.73 2.20 13.75
N PRO A 37 22.35 1.03 13.47
CA PRO A 37 21.79 -0.27 13.81
C PRO A 37 21.74 -0.53 15.33
N ARG A 38 22.51 0.19 16.12
CA ARG A 38 22.57 0.03 17.56
C ARG A 38 21.70 1.07 18.27
N PRO A 39 20.76 0.66 19.14
CA PRO A 39 20.12 1.62 20.02
C PRO A 39 21.18 2.32 20.85
N PRO A 40 21.02 3.61 21.18
CA PRO A 40 21.93 4.31 22.05
C PRO A 40 22.06 3.52 23.37
N PRO A 41 23.30 3.42 23.97
CA PRO A 41 23.49 2.70 25.22
C PRO A 41 22.53 3.27 26.27
N TRP A 42 21.74 2.38 26.87
CA TRP A 42 20.81 2.74 27.94
C TRP A 42 21.54 3.53 29.03
N LYS A 43 21.14 4.76 29.27
CA LYS A 43 21.61 5.56 30.40
C LYS A 43 20.55 5.46 31.47
N PRO A 44 20.82 4.80 32.64
CA PRO A 44 19.88 4.80 33.74
C PRO A 44 19.62 6.25 34.15
N THR A 45 18.36 6.63 34.18
CA THR A 45 17.94 7.90 34.77
C THR A 45 18.27 7.87 36.26
N PRO A 46 18.73 8.99 36.89
CA PRO A 46 19.19 9.01 38.28
C PRO A 46 18.14 8.62 39.33
N ASN A 47 16.90 8.31 38.93
CA ASN A 47 15.80 7.98 39.86
C ASN A 47 15.47 6.48 39.96
N ASP A 48 16.17 5.59 39.24
CA ASP A 48 15.95 4.14 39.35
C ASP A 48 16.81 3.50 40.46
N THR A 49 16.68 3.96 41.66
CA THR A 49 17.14 3.24 42.84
C THR A 49 15.97 2.42 43.44
N SER A 50 15.66 1.28 42.83
CA SER A 50 14.89 0.24 43.48
C SER A 50 15.82 -0.58 44.38
N PRO A 51 15.45 -0.84 45.64
CA PRO A 51 16.32 -1.57 46.58
C PRO A 51 16.45 -3.04 46.17
N ALA A 52 17.68 -3.54 46.23
CA ALA A 52 18.02 -4.93 46.00
C ALA A 52 17.21 -5.87 46.90
N GLY A 53 16.25 -6.58 46.34
CA GLY A 53 15.52 -7.66 46.97
C GLY A 53 16.30 -8.97 46.83
N THR A 54 16.66 -9.55 47.95
CA THR A 54 17.29 -10.86 48.13
C THR A 54 16.45 -11.99 47.51
N GLY A 55 17.06 -12.76 46.65
CA GLY A 55 16.39 -13.84 45.93
C GLY A 55 16.16 -15.11 46.77
N THR A 56 15.05 -15.77 46.47
CA THR A 56 14.81 -17.18 46.76
C THR A 56 14.41 -17.86 45.46
N PRO A 57 14.90 -19.09 45.14
CA PRO A 57 14.63 -19.73 43.84
C PRO A 57 13.20 -20.28 43.77
N PRO A 58 12.56 -20.28 42.64
CA PRO A 58 11.21 -20.82 42.47
C PRO A 58 11.19 -22.33 42.32
N SER A 59 10.29 -22.97 43.04
CA SER A 59 9.87 -24.34 42.90
C SER A 59 8.95 -24.55 41.70
N GLU A 60 9.10 -25.69 41.02
CA GLU A 60 8.25 -26.21 39.97
C GLU A 60 6.75 -26.19 40.30
N ARG A 61 5.91 -25.75 39.38
CA ARG A 61 4.50 -26.16 39.25
C ARG A 61 4.01 -26.16 37.79
N THR A 62 3.63 -27.33 37.41
CA THR A 62 2.68 -27.91 36.45
C THR A 62 1.61 -27.01 35.83
N ASP A 63 1.50 -27.20 34.52
CA ASP A 63 0.36 -27.19 33.58
C ASP A 63 -0.91 -26.38 33.94
N ASP A 64 -1.21 -25.40 33.09
CA ASP A 64 -2.60 -25.09 32.74
C ASP A 64 -2.72 -24.47 31.33
N GLU A 65 -3.62 -25.03 30.54
CA GLU A 65 -3.90 -24.74 29.13
C GLU A 65 -4.77 -23.49 28.93
N SER A 66 -4.41 -22.32 29.44
CA SER A 66 -5.22 -21.10 29.24
C SER A 66 -4.63 -20.05 28.31
N TRP A 67 -3.57 -20.37 27.57
CA TRP A 67 -2.76 -19.41 26.80
C TRP A 67 -3.24 -19.09 25.37
N ILE A 68 -4.32 -19.71 24.90
CA ILE A 68 -4.63 -19.70 23.46
C ILE A 68 -5.61 -18.60 23.02
N ARG A 69 -6.16 -17.78 23.92
CA ARG A 69 -7.26 -16.88 23.53
C ARG A 69 -7.05 -15.37 23.65
N THR A 70 -5.92 -14.90 24.19
CA THR A 70 -5.77 -13.45 24.51
C THR A 70 -4.64 -12.73 23.76
N SER A 71 -3.86 -13.39 22.90
CA SER A 71 -2.65 -12.79 22.33
C SER A 71 -2.77 -12.19 20.93
N ILE A 72 -3.95 -12.12 20.31
CA ILE A 72 -4.10 -11.66 18.92
C ILE A 72 -4.66 -10.24 18.78
N GLU A 73 -5.38 -9.72 19.79
CA GLU A 73 -6.04 -8.41 19.69
C GLU A 73 -5.50 -7.31 20.61
N GLU A 74 -4.64 -7.64 21.57
CA GLU A 74 -4.25 -6.69 22.64
C GLU A 74 -2.82 -6.12 22.51
N THR A 75 -2.01 -6.61 21.56
CA THR A 75 -0.63 -6.12 21.34
C THR A 75 -0.51 -4.92 20.42
N ASP A 76 -1.59 -4.49 19.75
CA ASP A 76 -1.55 -3.32 18.85
C ASP A 76 -1.89 -1.98 19.52
N ARG A 77 -2.16 -1.96 20.85
CA ARG A 77 -2.64 -0.75 21.54
C ARG A 77 -1.99 -0.52 22.90
N LYS A 78 -0.69 -0.29 22.95
CA LYS A 78 -0.14 0.44 24.10
C LYS A 78 0.84 1.49 23.61
N GLU A 79 0.47 2.75 23.88
CA GLU A 79 1.35 3.90 23.86
C GLU A 79 2.68 3.54 24.50
N ALA A 80 3.78 3.77 23.78
CA ALA A 80 5.12 3.60 24.31
C ALA A 80 5.42 4.70 25.34
N PRO A 81 5.51 4.40 26.63
CA PRO A 81 6.11 5.34 27.55
C PRO A 81 7.62 5.33 27.38
N ASN A 82 8.25 6.47 27.46
CA ASN A 82 9.69 6.65 27.49
C ASN A 82 10.35 5.71 28.51
N GLY A 83 10.92 4.58 28.05
CA GLY A 83 11.57 3.60 28.93
C GLY A 83 11.47 2.14 28.46
N GLU A 84 10.98 1.87 27.24
CA GLU A 84 10.80 0.51 26.72
C GLU A 84 12.12 -0.23 26.51
N ASP A 85 12.13 -1.51 26.92
CA ASP A 85 13.23 -2.43 26.70
C ASP A 85 13.38 -2.68 25.18
N PRO A 86 14.51 -2.32 24.56
CA PRO A 86 14.77 -2.57 23.13
C PRO A 86 14.58 -4.04 22.72
N ALA A 87 14.75 -4.99 23.65
CA ALA A 87 14.55 -6.41 23.40
C ALA A 87 13.12 -6.76 23.04
N GLN A 88 12.12 -6.00 23.51
CA GLN A 88 10.70 -6.21 23.23
C GLN A 88 10.39 -6.01 21.73
N TYR A 89 11.13 -5.13 21.05
CA TYR A 89 10.99 -4.84 19.63
C TYR A 89 12.11 -5.44 18.78
N GLY A 90 12.77 -6.51 19.21
CA GLY A 90 13.81 -7.18 18.47
C GLY A 90 15.09 -6.37 18.30
N ASN A 91 15.41 -5.46 19.22
CA ASN A 91 16.59 -4.57 19.21
C ASN A 91 16.66 -3.60 18.02
N TRP A 92 15.53 -3.24 17.41
CA TRP A 92 15.48 -2.20 16.41
C TRP A 92 15.54 -0.81 17.04
N PRO A 93 16.23 0.18 16.44
CA PRO A 93 16.20 1.56 16.92
C PRO A 93 14.78 2.14 16.90
N SER A 94 14.34 2.79 17.98
CA SER A 94 12.99 3.37 18.05
C SER A 94 12.71 4.35 16.91
N ALA A 95 13.66 5.23 16.60
CA ALA A 95 13.52 6.19 15.50
C ALA A 95 13.32 5.52 14.12
N PHE A 96 13.93 4.33 13.90
CA PHE A 96 13.67 3.54 12.69
C PHE A 96 12.26 2.94 12.70
N LEU A 97 11.83 2.42 13.86
CA LEU A 97 10.48 1.86 14.02
C LEU A 97 9.41 2.92 13.82
N ASP A 98 9.61 4.12 14.37
CA ASP A 98 8.69 5.26 14.25
C ASP A 98 8.59 5.72 12.79
N ASP A 99 9.71 5.76 12.07
CA ASP A 99 9.71 6.06 10.65
C ASP A 99 9.05 4.96 9.80
N PHE A 100 9.29 3.69 10.13
CA PHE A 100 8.69 2.55 9.43
C PHE A 100 7.16 2.55 9.60
N GLU A 101 6.67 2.74 10.81
CA GLU A 101 5.24 2.84 11.12
C GLU A 101 4.59 4.05 10.46
N SER A 102 5.35 5.15 10.26
CA SER A 102 4.85 6.35 9.58
C SER A 102 4.59 6.15 8.09
N ARG A 103 5.06 5.06 7.48
CA ARG A 103 4.78 4.77 6.06
C ARG A 103 3.38 4.23 5.90
N ILE A 104 2.63 4.81 4.97
CA ILE A 104 1.25 4.38 4.68
C ILE A 104 1.28 2.95 4.12
N TRP A 105 0.52 2.09 4.76
CA TRP A 105 0.39 0.67 4.48
C TRP A 105 -1.01 0.33 3.98
N MET A 106 -1.17 0.10 2.68
CA MET A 106 -2.41 -0.37 2.08
C MET A 106 -2.42 -1.89 2.03
N THR A 107 -3.50 -2.49 2.54
CA THR A 107 -3.69 -3.95 2.59
C THR A 107 -4.89 -4.37 1.77
N TYR A 108 -5.09 -5.67 1.60
CA TYR A 108 -6.38 -6.19 1.15
C TYR A 108 -7.51 -5.63 2.03
N ARG A 109 -8.63 -5.35 1.39
CA ARG A 109 -9.83 -4.88 2.05
C ARG A 109 -11.03 -5.74 1.69
N SER A 110 -12.05 -5.72 2.55
CA SER A 110 -13.30 -6.44 2.34
C SER A 110 -14.49 -5.61 2.78
N GLY A 111 -15.66 -5.90 2.18
CA GLY A 111 -16.90 -5.20 2.50
C GLY A 111 -17.12 -3.91 1.70
N PHE A 112 -16.32 -3.63 0.68
CA PHE A 112 -16.50 -2.45 -0.17
C PHE A 112 -17.59 -2.68 -1.24
N THR A 113 -18.04 -1.59 -1.87
CA THR A 113 -18.98 -1.60 -2.99
C THR A 113 -18.52 -2.58 -4.07
N PRO A 114 -19.40 -3.51 -4.55
CA PRO A 114 -18.97 -4.55 -5.45
C PRO A 114 -18.39 -4.02 -6.76
N ILE A 115 -17.17 -4.45 -7.09
CA ILE A 115 -16.57 -4.29 -8.41
C ILE A 115 -17.21 -5.33 -9.33
N GLN A 116 -17.82 -4.89 -10.42
CA GLN A 116 -18.54 -5.77 -11.35
C GLN A 116 -17.57 -6.71 -12.06
N LYS A 117 -17.99 -7.97 -12.25
CA LYS A 117 -17.25 -8.93 -13.07
C LYS A 117 -17.36 -8.57 -14.55
N SER A 118 -16.31 -8.86 -15.30
CA SER A 118 -16.37 -8.79 -16.77
C SER A 118 -17.32 -9.85 -17.33
N GLN A 119 -18.04 -9.49 -18.38
CA GLN A 119 -18.88 -10.41 -19.14
C GLN A 119 -18.08 -11.20 -20.18
N ASP A 120 -16.82 -10.87 -20.40
CA ASP A 120 -15.95 -11.61 -21.32
C ASP A 120 -15.67 -13.01 -20.76
N PRO A 121 -15.92 -14.09 -21.54
CA PRO A 121 -15.61 -15.45 -21.14
C PRO A 121 -14.13 -15.67 -20.75
N LYS A 122 -13.20 -14.91 -21.33
CA LYS A 122 -11.77 -14.97 -21.02
C LYS A 122 -11.45 -14.47 -19.59
N ALA A 123 -12.29 -13.60 -19.03
CA ALA A 123 -12.05 -13.07 -17.68
C ALA A 123 -11.97 -14.17 -16.61
N THR A 124 -12.75 -15.25 -16.77
CA THR A 124 -12.75 -16.35 -15.81
C THR A 124 -11.40 -17.12 -15.85
N SER A 125 -10.81 -17.30 -17.03
CA SER A 125 -9.50 -17.96 -17.14
C SER A 125 -8.33 -17.09 -16.69
N ALA A 126 -8.45 -15.76 -16.77
CA ALA A 126 -7.44 -14.82 -16.33
C ALA A 126 -7.32 -14.71 -14.79
N MET A 127 -8.34 -15.16 -14.06
CA MET A 127 -8.33 -15.16 -12.59
C MET A 127 -7.65 -16.42 -12.02
N SER A 128 -6.93 -16.26 -10.90
CA SER A 128 -6.42 -17.43 -10.17
C SER A 128 -7.54 -18.34 -9.68
N PHE A 129 -7.26 -19.64 -9.54
CA PHE A 129 -8.23 -20.64 -9.04
C PHE A 129 -8.85 -20.21 -7.71
N ARG A 130 -8.05 -19.68 -6.80
CA ARG A 130 -8.52 -19.19 -5.49
C ARG A 130 -9.55 -18.07 -5.63
N VAL A 131 -9.28 -17.07 -6.47
CA VAL A 131 -10.21 -15.94 -6.72
C VAL A 131 -11.50 -16.43 -7.35
N ARG A 132 -11.43 -17.37 -8.32
CA ARG A 132 -12.60 -17.99 -8.94
C ARG A 132 -13.50 -18.68 -7.91
N MET A 133 -12.89 -19.54 -7.07
CA MET A 133 -13.66 -20.30 -6.06
C MET A 133 -14.29 -19.39 -5.00
N GLN A 134 -13.56 -18.40 -4.51
CA GLN A 134 -14.08 -17.47 -3.49
C GLN A 134 -15.24 -16.60 -3.99
N ASN A 135 -15.29 -16.34 -5.29
CA ASN A 135 -16.28 -15.43 -5.88
C ASN A 135 -17.29 -16.14 -6.81
N LEU A 136 -17.39 -17.47 -6.78
CA LEU A 136 -18.22 -18.24 -7.72
C LEU A 136 -19.69 -17.79 -7.71
N ALA A 137 -20.27 -17.61 -6.54
CA ALA A 137 -21.68 -17.23 -6.36
C ALA A 137 -21.88 -15.70 -6.22
N SER A 138 -20.83 -14.90 -6.19
CA SER A 138 -20.93 -13.44 -6.02
C SER A 138 -21.18 -12.74 -7.37
N PRO A 139 -22.05 -11.74 -7.46
CA PRO A 139 -22.26 -10.93 -8.67
C PRO A 139 -21.08 -9.99 -8.98
N GLY A 140 -20.21 -9.73 -8.00
CA GLY A 140 -19.03 -8.86 -8.11
C GLY A 140 -18.04 -9.14 -6.99
N PHE A 141 -16.92 -8.41 -6.97
CA PHE A 141 -15.90 -8.53 -5.95
C PHE A 141 -16.16 -7.48 -4.85
N THR A 142 -16.40 -7.90 -3.63
CA THR A 142 -16.48 -7.07 -2.42
C THR A 142 -15.21 -7.12 -1.59
N SER A 143 -14.19 -7.84 -2.08
CA SER A 143 -12.85 -7.94 -1.52
C SER A 143 -11.84 -8.11 -2.65
N ASP A 144 -10.66 -7.53 -2.48
CA ASP A 144 -9.53 -7.67 -3.41
C ASP A 144 -8.55 -8.77 -2.99
N THR A 145 -8.92 -9.57 -1.98
CA THR A 145 -8.12 -10.69 -1.49
C THR A 145 -7.81 -11.68 -2.62
N GLY A 146 -6.53 -11.91 -2.87
CA GLY A 146 -6.03 -12.87 -3.86
C GLY A 146 -5.70 -12.29 -5.22
N PHE A 147 -6.13 -11.03 -5.56
CA PHE A 147 -5.74 -10.37 -6.81
C PHE A 147 -5.16 -8.96 -6.62
N GLY A 148 -5.50 -8.27 -5.53
CA GLY A 148 -5.21 -6.85 -5.34
C GLY A 148 -3.81 -6.52 -4.84
N CYS A 149 -2.92 -7.49 -4.53
CA CYS A 149 -1.66 -7.20 -3.82
C CYS A 149 -0.76 -6.21 -4.56
N MET A 150 -0.61 -6.31 -5.89
CA MET A 150 0.19 -5.36 -6.66
C MET A 150 -0.46 -3.98 -6.72
N ILE A 151 -1.79 -3.92 -6.82
CA ILE A 151 -2.53 -2.65 -6.74
C ILE A 151 -2.28 -2.00 -5.38
N ARG A 152 -2.40 -2.75 -4.28
CA ARG A 152 -2.15 -2.24 -2.92
C ARG A 152 -0.70 -1.79 -2.72
N SER A 153 0.28 -2.53 -3.25
CA SER A 153 1.68 -2.09 -3.24
C SER A 153 1.90 -0.82 -4.08
N GLY A 154 1.22 -0.68 -5.22
CA GLY A 154 1.21 0.54 -6.01
C GLY A 154 0.54 1.72 -5.29
N GLN A 155 -0.59 1.47 -4.61
CA GLN A 155 -1.23 2.46 -3.75
C GLN A 155 -0.29 2.90 -2.60
N CYS A 156 0.49 1.98 -1.99
CA CYS A 156 1.49 2.35 -1.00
C CYS A 156 2.55 3.31 -1.57
N ILE A 157 3.07 3.04 -2.78
CA ILE A 157 4.00 3.97 -3.46
C ILE A 157 3.38 5.35 -3.58
N LEU A 158 2.20 5.45 -4.20
CA LEU A 158 1.56 6.75 -4.44
C LEU A 158 1.18 7.45 -3.13
N ALA A 159 0.66 6.72 -2.13
CA ALA A 159 0.28 7.28 -0.84
C ALA A 159 1.50 7.85 -0.09
N ASN A 160 2.63 7.13 -0.07
CA ASN A 160 3.85 7.62 0.57
C ASN A 160 4.51 8.77 -0.21
N ALA A 161 4.42 8.81 -1.54
CA ALA A 161 4.84 9.96 -2.32
C ALA A 161 4.02 11.21 -1.95
N LEU A 162 2.69 11.10 -1.89
CA LEU A 162 1.80 12.20 -1.49
C LEU A 162 2.00 12.61 -0.02
N GLN A 163 2.22 11.63 0.87
CA GLN A 163 2.51 11.89 2.28
C GLN A 163 3.80 12.70 2.43
N ILE A 164 4.88 12.27 1.80
CA ILE A 164 6.18 12.98 1.85
C ILE A 164 6.06 14.37 1.22
N LEU A 165 5.32 14.51 0.12
CA LEU A 165 5.11 15.79 -0.55
C LEU A 165 4.34 16.78 0.33
N ARG A 166 3.31 16.34 1.06
CA ARG A 166 2.40 17.21 1.83
C ARG A 166 2.83 17.45 3.26
N LEU A 167 3.41 16.44 3.91
CA LEU A 167 3.78 16.44 5.33
C LEU A 167 5.29 16.54 5.56
N GLY A 168 6.09 16.31 4.51
CA GLY A 168 7.53 16.21 4.62
C GLY A 168 8.01 14.80 4.97
N ARG A 169 9.30 14.54 4.71
CA ARG A 169 9.93 13.24 4.95
C ARG A 169 10.04 12.91 6.46
N ASP A 170 10.14 13.95 7.29
CA ASP A 170 10.36 13.82 8.73
C ASP A 170 9.08 13.74 9.55
N TRP A 171 7.90 13.78 8.91
CA TRP A 171 6.64 13.58 9.60
C TRP A 171 6.55 12.19 10.23
N ARG A 172 6.01 12.11 11.46
CA ARG A 172 5.83 10.87 12.20
C ARG A 172 4.38 10.67 12.62
N TYR A 173 3.87 9.47 12.32
CA TYR A 173 2.49 9.07 12.63
C TYR A 173 2.17 9.15 14.12
N GLN A 174 3.13 8.77 14.98
CA GLN A 174 2.94 8.74 16.43
C GLN A 174 2.77 10.13 17.04
N GLU A 175 3.30 11.16 16.38
CA GLU A 175 3.23 12.55 16.88
C GLU A 175 1.90 13.23 16.50
N GLN A 176 1.41 12.98 15.28
CA GLN A 176 0.21 13.62 14.73
C GLN A 176 -0.58 12.65 13.84
N PRO A 177 -1.19 11.58 14.43
CA PRO A 177 -1.88 10.55 13.64
C PRO A 177 -3.09 11.08 12.87
N ASP A 178 -3.77 12.08 13.40
CA ASP A 178 -4.99 12.71 12.85
C ASP A 178 -4.72 14.07 12.16
N ALA A 179 -3.46 14.34 11.80
CA ALA A 179 -3.14 15.53 11.01
C ALA A 179 -4.04 15.61 9.76
N LYS A 180 -4.59 16.80 9.50
CA LYS A 180 -5.55 16.98 8.40
C LYS A 180 -5.00 16.52 7.06
N GLU A 181 -3.78 16.89 6.73
CA GLU A 181 -3.10 16.52 5.49
C GLU A 181 -2.90 14.99 5.39
N HIS A 182 -2.65 14.30 6.53
CA HIS A 182 -2.58 12.86 6.58
C HIS A 182 -3.95 12.22 6.29
N CYS A 183 -5.00 12.68 6.96
CA CYS A 183 -6.36 12.23 6.72
C CYS A 183 -6.79 12.45 5.26
N ASP A 184 -6.43 13.61 4.68
CA ASP A 184 -6.71 13.93 3.29
C ASP A 184 -6.00 12.97 2.31
N VAL A 185 -4.74 12.62 2.58
CA VAL A 185 -4.01 11.62 1.79
C VAL A 185 -4.69 10.25 1.90
N VAL A 186 -5.01 9.81 3.13
CA VAL A 186 -5.67 8.51 3.37
C VAL A 186 -7.03 8.45 2.67
N ALA A 187 -7.80 9.53 2.67
CA ALA A 187 -9.12 9.62 2.02
C ALA A 187 -9.04 9.39 0.49
N MET A 188 -7.95 9.79 -0.15
CA MET A 188 -7.75 9.57 -1.59
C MET A 188 -7.70 8.09 -1.96
N PHE A 189 -7.36 7.21 -1.02
CA PHE A 189 -7.21 5.75 -1.19
C PHE A 189 -8.35 4.94 -0.56
N ALA A 190 -9.40 5.61 -0.07
CA ALA A 190 -10.55 4.94 0.51
C ALA A 190 -11.14 3.89 -0.45
N ASP A 191 -11.77 2.85 0.11
CA ASP A 191 -12.32 1.73 -0.66
C ASP A 191 -13.73 2.04 -1.20
N ASP A 192 -13.86 3.19 -1.84
CA ASP A 192 -15.09 3.77 -2.38
C ASP A 192 -14.82 4.26 -3.82
N PRO A 193 -15.72 4.04 -4.79
CA PRO A 193 -15.55 4.52 -6.17
C PRO A 193 -15.36 6.04 -6.30
N ARG A 194 -15.75 6.83 -5.31
CA ARG A 194 -15.57 8.28 -5.29
C ARG A 194 -14.13 8.70 -4.98
N ALA A 195 -13.38 7.88 -4.25
CA ALA A 195 -11.99 8.17 -3.94
C ALA A 195 -11.11 8.06 -5.20
N PRO A 196 -10.28 9.07 -5.50
CA PRO A 196 -9.55 9.16 -6.78
C PRO A 196 -8.58 8.01 -7.01
N PHE A 197 -7.99 7.45 -5.96
CA PHE A 197 -7.01 6.36 -6.03
C PHE A 197 -7.51 5.08 -5.37
N SER A 198 -8.85 4.86 -5.37
CA SER A 198 -9.45 3.65 -4.82
C SER A 198 -9.11 2.40 -5.64
N ILE A 199 -9.25 1.23 -5.01
CA ILE A 199 -9.16 -0.07 -5.70
C ILE A 199 -10.11 -0.13 -6.91
N HIS A 200 -11.29 0.49 -6.82
CA HIS A 200 -12.27 0.56 -7.91
C HIS A 200 -11.71 1.28 -9.14
N ARG A 201 -11.06 2.43 -8.93
CA ARG A 201 -10.46 3.23 -10.00
C ARG A 201 -9.28 2.52 -10.67
N PHE A 202 -8.44 1.83 -9.87
CA PHE A 202 -7.37 1.00 -10.42
C PHE A 202 -7.90 -0.13 -11.30
N VAL A 203 -8.92 -0.87 -10.83
CA VAL A 203 -9.51 -1.97 -11.58
C VAL A 203 -10.24 -1.47 -12.82
N GLU A 204 -10.99 -0.36 -12.73
CA GLU A 204 -11.66 0.29 -13.85
C GLU A 204 -10.67 0.68 -14.96
N HIS A 205 -9.58 1.37 -14.60
CA HIS A 205 -8.55 1.77 -15.56
C HIS A 205 -7.81 0.55 -16.11
N GLY A 206 -7.48 -0.42 -15.27
CA GLY A 206 -6.85 -1.67 -15.69
C GLY A 206 -7.67 -2.40 -16.76
N ALA A 207 -8.99 -2.45 -16.58
CA ALA A 207 -9.90 -3.06 -17.55
C ALA A 207 -10.01 -2.24 -18.85
N ALA A 208 -10.04 -0.91 -18.74
CA ALA A 208 -10.22 -0.04 -19.90
C ALA A 208 -8.97 0.08 -20.79
N VAL A 209 -7.77 0.10 -20.20
CA VAL A 209 -6.53 0.50 -20.90
C VAL A 209 -5.40 -0.53 -20.78
N CYS A 210 -5.31 -1.27 -19.67
CA CYS A 210 -4.21 -2.19 -19.43
C CYS A 210 -4.52 -3.65 -19.82
N GLY A 211 -5.70 -3.93 -20.38
CA GLY A 211 -6.12 -5.29 -20.76
C GLY A 211 -6.32 -6.25 -19.58
N LYS A 212 -6.51 -5.72 -18.36
CA LYS A 212 -6.69 -6.50 -17.14
C LYS A 212 -8.16 -6.65 -16.78
N TYR A 213 -8.61 -7.85 -16.50
CA TYR A 213 -9.98 -8.07 -16.07
C TYR A 213 -10.16 -7.78 -14.57
N PRO A 214 -11.37 -7.35 -14.12
CA PRO A 214 -11.69 -7.33 -12.70
C PRO A 214 -11.46 -8.71 -12.06
N GLY A 215 -10.70 -8.75 -10.96
CA GLY A 215 -10.32 -10.00 -10.28
C GLY A 215 -9.04 -10.66 -10.80
N GLU A 216 -8.43 -10.14 -11.87
CA GLU A 216 -7.13 -10.54 -12.37
C GLU A 216 -6.00 -9.82 -11.61
N TRP A 217 -4.86 -10.49 -11.47
CA TRP A 217 -3.67 -9.90 -10.88
C TRP A 217 -3.03 -8.88 -11.83
N PHE A 218 -2.59 -7.74 -11.29
CA PHE A 218 -1.87 -6.71 -12.03
C PHE A 218 -0.37 -6.92 -11.91
N GLY A 219 0.36 -6.80 -13.02
CA GLY A 219 1.81 -6.67 -13.00
C GLY A 219 2.27 -5.27 -12.61
N PRO A 220 3.58 -5.07 -12.32
CA PRO A 220 4.16 -3.76 -12.00
C PRO A 220 3.87 -2.69 -13.06
N SER A 221 3.96 -3.02 -14.34
CA SER A 221 3.71 -2.09 -15.45
C SER A 221 2.25 -1.61 -15.50
N ALA A 222 1.29 -2.53 -15.30
CA ALA A 222 -0.12 -2.16 -15.26
C ALA A 222 -0.42 -1.25 -14.06
N ALA A 223 0.16 -1.53 -12.88
CA ALA A 223 0.03 -0.68 -11.71
C ALA A 223 0.61 0.72 -11.95
N ALA A 224 1.78 0.83 -12.59
CA ALA A 224 2.42 2.10 -12.92
C ALA A 224 1.56 2.95 -13.87
N ARG A 225 1.03 2.33 -14.94
CA ARG A 225 0.11 3.02 -15.88
C ARG A 225 -1.16 3.50 -15.20
N CYS A 226 -1.73 2.69 -14.28
CA CYS A 226 -2.88 3.13 -13.50
C CYS A 226 -2.55 4.33 -12.62
N ILE A 227 -1.40 4.33 -11.93
CA ILE A 227 -0.95 5.47 -11.11
C ILE A 227 -0.82 6.73 -11.97
N GLN A 228 -0.15 6.63 -13.13
CA GLN A 228 0.05 7.77 -14.04
C GLN A 228 -1.28 8.37 -14.49
N ASP A 229 -2.20 7.56 -14.99
CA ASP A 229 -3.48 8.03 -15.50
C ASP A 229 -4.37 8.61 -14.41
N LEU A 230 -4.47 7.92 -13.26
CA LEU A 230 -5.29 8.37 -12.14
C LEU A 230 -4.78 9.69 -11.55
N VAL A 231 -3.46 9.87 -11.43
CA VAL A 231 -2.87 11.14 -10.99
C VAL A 231 -3.09 12.24 -12.02
N HIS A 232 -2.92 11.93 -13.32
CA HIS A 232 -3.19 12.90 -14.39
C HIS A 232 -4.65 13.41 -14.38
N LYS A 233 -5.61 12.53 -14.09
CA LYS A 233 -7.03 12.88 -13.95
C LYS A 233 -7.34 13.66 -12.66
N ASN A 234 -6.50 13.56 -11.64
CA ASN A 234 -6.71 14.16 -10.32
C ASN A 234 -5.60 15.17 -10.00
N ARG A 235 -5.59 16.29 -10.71
CA ARG A 235 -4.56 17.34 -10.59
C ARG A 235 -4.43 17.93 -9.19
N GLU A 236 -5.48 17.85 -8.36
CA GLU A 236 -5.45 18.26 -6.95
C GLU A 236 -4.45 17.46 -6.09
N ALA A 237 -3.98 16.31 -6.60
CA ALA A 237 -2.89 15.59 -5.97
C ALA A 237 -1.60 16.42 -5.87
N GLY A 238 -1.42 17.43 -6.77
CA GLY A 238 -0.23 18.28 -6.80
C GLY A 238 1.04 17.54 -7.25
N LEU A 239 0.87 16.45 -8.00
CA LEU A 239 1.93 15.53 -8.40
C LEU A 239 1.83 15.25 -9.91
N LYS A 240 2.97 15.17 -10.59
CA LYS A 240 3.11 14.63 -11.94
C LYS A 240 3.64 13.20 -11.85
N VAL A 241 3.45 12.39 -12.89
CA VAL A 241 3.97 11.01 -12.91
C VAL A 241 4.62 10.72 -14.25
N TYR A 242 5.89 10.33 -14.21
CA TYR A 242 6.63 9.76 -15.33
C TYR A 242 6.72 8.26 -15.15
N VAL A 243 6.40 7.49 -16.19
CA VAL A 243 6.58 6.03 -16.21
C VAL A 243 7.61 5.70 -17.28
N SER A 244 8.65 4.94 -16.93
CA SER A 244 9.59 4.43 -17.93
C SER A 244 8.86 3.53 -18.94
N GLY A 245 9.35 3.49 -20.18
CA GLY A 245 8.83 2.58 -21.20
C GLY A 245 9.10 1.11 -20.85
N ASP A 246 9.25 0.27 -21.88
CA ASP A 246 9.43 -1.19 -21.72
C ASP A 246 10.78 -1.60 -21.08
N GLY A 247 11.51 -0.67 -20.51
CA GLY A 247 12.80 -0.90 -19.87
C GLY A 247 13.06 0.02 -18.68
N ALA A 248 14.26 -0.13 -18.13
CA ALA A 248 14.74 0.67 -17.00
C ALA A 248 15.33 2.03 -17.43
N ASP A 249 15.04 2.47 -18.66
CA ASP A 249 15.54 3.72 -19.21
C ASP A 249 14.61 4.88 -18.86
N VAL A 250 15.16 5.92 -18.27
CA VAL A 250 14.49 7.21 -18.03
C VAL A 250 15.04 8.21 -19.03
N TYR A 251 14.18 8.72 -19.91
CA TYR A 251 14.54 9.70 -20.94
C TYR A 251 14.34 11.11 -20.39
N GLU A 252 15.45 11.86 -20.31
CA GLU A 252 15.46 13.20 -19.70
C GLU A 252 14.54 14.18 -20.43
N ASP A 253 14.53 14.15 -21.75
CA ASP A 253 13.64 14.98 -22.58
C ASP A 253 12.16 14.74 -22.25
N LYS A 254 11.75 13.46 -22.13
CA LYS A 254 10.38 13.07 -21.81
C LYS A 254 10.01 13.36 -20.35
N LEU A 255 10.96 13.18 -19.44
CA LEU A 255 10.76 13.53 -18.04
C LEU A 255 10.55 15.04 -17.90
N LYS A 256 11.40 15.87 -18.51
CA LYS A 256 11.29 17.33 -18.45
C LYS A 256 10.01 17.85 -19.13
N GLU A 257 9.56 17.21 -20.23
CA GLU A 257 8.27 17.52 -20.87
C GLU A 257 7.09 17.35 -19.91
N ILE A 258 7.17 16.39 -18.98
CA ILE A 258 6.14 16.16 -17.95
C ILE A 258 6.34 17.07 -16.74
N ALA A 259 7.59 17.17 -16.23
CA ALA A 259 7.91 17.78 -14.96
C ALA A 259 7.91 19.32 -15.00
N VAL A 260 8.30 19.92 -16.14
CA VAL A 260 8.44 21.37 -16.29
C VAL A 260 7.23 21.92 -17.02
N ASP A 261 6.67 23.04 -16.55
CA ASP A 261 5.58 23.73 -17.22
C ASP A 261 6.08 24.75 -18.26
N ASP A 262 5.14 25.43 -18.90
CA ASP A 262 5.44 26.42 -19.93
C ASP A 262 6.20 27.67 -19.39
N ASP A 263 6.12 27.92 -18.10
CA ASP A 263 6.84 29.02 -17.41
C ASP A 263 8.25 28.60 -16.97
N GLY A 264 8.61 27.33 -17.16
CA GLY A 264 9.90 26.75 -16.80
C GLY A 264 10.00 26.30 -15.33
N GLU A 265 8.88 26.26 -14.62
CA GLU A 265 8.83 25.82 -13.23
C GLU A 265 8.75 24.29 -13.14
N TRP A 266 9.56 23.71 -12.23
CA TRP A 266 9.55 22.27 -11.97
C TRP A 266 8.41 21.89 -11.03
N HIS A 267 7.56 20.95 -11.45
CA HIS A 267 6.52 20.37 -10.61
C HIS A 267 6.98 19.05 -9.95
N PRO A 268 6.58 18.81 -8.69
CA PRO A 268 6.85 17.52 -8.04
C PRO A 268 6.44 16.36 -8.94
N THR A 269 7.38 15.47 -9.23
CA THR A 269 7.21 14.39 -10.21
C THR A 269 7.64 13.06 -9.62
N LEU A 270 6.72 12.09 -9.63
CA LEU A 270 6.98 10.70 -9.27
C LEU A 270 7.49 9.96 -10.50
N ILE A 271 8.73 9.49 -10.46
CA ILE A 271 9.34 8.64 -11.47
C ILE A 271 9.08 7.19 -11.10
N LEU A 272 8.42 6.45 -11.99
CA LEU A 272 8.13 5.03 -11.86
C LEU A 272 8.92 4.25 -12.92
N VAL A 273 9.82 3.38 -12.46
CA VAL A 273 10.69 2.59 -13.34
C VAL A 273 10.35 1.13 -13.21
N GLY A 274 9.71 0.57 -14.25
CA GLY A 274 9.44 -0.85 -14.36
C GLY A 274 10.70 -1.60 -14.78
N THR A 275 11.08 -2.67 -14.07
CA THR A 275 12.27 -3.44 -14.40
C THR A 275 12.12 -4.92 -14.07
N ARG A 276 12.87 -5.76 -14.82
CA ARG A 276 13.03 -7.18 -14.52
C ARG A 276 14.51 -7.54 -14.47
N LEU A 277 14.99 -7.89 -13.28
CA LEU A 277 16.41 -8.03 -12.95
C LEU A 277 16.90 -9.49 -12.94
N GLY A 278 16.19 -10.36 -13.64
CA GLY A 278 16.50 -11.79 -13.75
C GLY A 278 15.31 -12.58 -14.29
N ILE A 279 15.43 -13.91 -14.34
CA ILE A 279 14.34 -14.81 -14.76
C ILE A 279 13.51 -15.20 -13.53
N ASP A 280 14.06 -16.03 -12.64
CA ASP A 280 13.38 -16.53 -11.43
C ASP A 280 13.82 -15.79 -10.15
N LYS A 281 14.99 -15.17 -10.17
CA LYS A 281 15.60 -14.48 -9.03
C LYS A 281 16.38 -13.29 -9.52
N ILE A 282 16.57 -12.31 -8.64
CA ILE A 282 17.41 -11.15 -8.93
C ILE A 282 18.86 -11.61 -9.10
N THR A 283 19.44 -11.26 -10.25
CA THR A 283 20.84 -11.54 -10.53
C THR A 283 21.75 -10.74 -9.59
N PRO A 284 22.75 -11.35 -8.94
CA PRO A 284 23.58 -10.67 -7.92
C PRO A 284 24.25 -9.36 -8.36
N VAL A 285 24.52 -9.20 -9.66
CA VAL A 285 25.12 -7.99 -10.23
C VAL A 285 24.29 -6.72 -9.98
N TYR A 286 22.98 -6.85 -9.72
CA TYR A 286 22.05 -5.75 -9.45
C TYR A 286 21.84 -5.43 -7.97
N TRP A 287 22.37 -6.26 -7.04
CA TRP A 287 22.06 -6.13 -5.62
C TRP A 287 22.48 -4.78 -5.03
N GLU A 288 23.70 -4.31 -5.36
CA GLU A 288 24.17 -3.01 -4.86
C GLU A 288 23.33 -1.86 -5.40
N ALA A 289 22.92 -1.93 -6.67
CA ALA A 289 22.08 -0.92 -7.28
C ALA A 289 20.67 -0.87 -6.64
N LEU A 290 20.10 -2.02 -6.31
CA LEU A 290 18.80 -2.08 -5.60
C LEU A 290 18.90 -1.53 -4.17
N LYS A 291 20.00 -1.84 -3.45
CA LYS A 291 20.24 -1.23 -2.13
C LYS A 291 20.39 0.27 -2.24
N ALA A 292 21.19 0.74 -3.20
CA ALA A 292 21.38 2.16 -3.46
C ALA A 292 20.08 2.89 -3.78
N SER A 293 19.15 2.26 -4.52
CA SER A 293 17.85 2.88 -4.84
C SER A 293 17.01 3.21 -3.61
N LEU A 294 17.12 2.44 -2.51
CA LEU A 294 16.47 2.73 -1.24
C LEU A 294 17.26 3.71 -0.35
N GLN A 295 18.53 3.95 -0.67
CA GLN A 295 19.41 4.87 0.07
C GLN A 295 19.34 6.31 -0.47
N MET A 296 18.86 6.50 -1.70
CA MET A 296 18.68 7.83 -2.29
C MET A 296 17.60 8.60 -1.54
N LYS A 297 17.81 9.90 -1.29
CA LYS A 297 16.83 10.75 -0.59
C LYS A 297 15.50 10.89 -1.35
N GLN A 298 15.53 10.69 -2.67
CA GLN A 298 14.36 10.70 -3.55
C GLN A 298 13.57 9.39 -3.53
N SER A 299 14.06 8.35 -2.85
CA SER A 299 13.43 7.04 -2.86
C SER A 299 12.02 7.07 -2.27
N ILE A 300 11.06 6.50 -2.99
CA ILE A 300 9.71 6.18 -2.50
C ILE A 300 9.54 4.67 -2.31
N GLY A 301 10.59 3.89 -2.56
CA GLY A 301 10.60 2.45 -2.36
C GLY A 301 10.38 1.64 -3.63
N ILE A 302 10.13 0.35 -3.44
CA ILE A 302 10.01 -0.63 -4.50
C ILE A 302 8.74 -1.44 -4.29
N ALA A 303 7.85 -1.48 -5.28
CA ALA A 303 6.75 -2.44 -5.29
C ALA A 303 7.09 -3.57 -6.25
N GLY A 304 6.95 -4.82 -5.83
CA GLY A 304 7.31 -5.92 -6.71
C GLY A 304 6.92 -7.27 -6.13
N GLY A 305 6.89 -8.23 -7.02
CA GLY A 305 6.55 -9.60 -6.71
C GLY A 305 5.83 -10.27 -7.86
N ARG A 306 5.61 -11.55 -7.70
CA ARG A 306 4.82 -12.39 -8.59
C ARG A 306 3.36 -12.44 -8.13
N PRO A 307 2.45 -13.04 -8.90
CA PRO A 307 1.06 -13.23 -8.50
C PRO A 307 0.93 -13.77 -7.06
N SER A 308 0.05 -13.12 -6.26
CA SER A 308 -0.19 -13.44 -4.84
C SER A 308 1.01 -13.28 -3.89
N ALA A 309 2.08 -12.58 -4.30
CA ALA A 309 3.27 -12.36 -3.48
C ALA A 309 3.93 -10.99 -3.72
N SER A 310 3.17 -9.97 -4.08
CA SER A 310 3.67 -8.60 -4.21
C SER A 310 3.79 -7.93 -2.85
N HIS A 311 4.88 -7.17 -2.63
CA HIS A 311 5.17 -6.43 -1.41
C HIS A 311 5.62 -5.01 -1.75
N TYR A 312 5.55 -4.13 -0.75
CA TYR A 312 6.12 -2.79 -0.84
C TYR A 312 7.36 -2.68 0.06
N PHE A 313 8.53 -2.62 -0.55
CA PHE A 313 9.83 -2.55 0.12
C PHE A 313 10.20 -1.08 0.37
N VAL A 314 10.49 -0.75 1.61
CA VAL A 314 10.76 0.62 2.06
C VAL A 314 12.14 0.80 2.67
N ALA A 315 12.81 -0.28 3.10
CA ALA A 315 14.09 -0.17 3.79
C ALA A 315 15.03 -1.32 3.44
N THR A 316 16.34 -1.11 3.71
CA THR A 316 17.39 -2.11 3.50
C THR A 316 18.42 -2.06 4.62
N GLN A 317 18.98 -3.24 4.98
CA GLN A 317 20.12 -3.41 5.85
C GLN A 317 20.92 -4.62 5.38
N ALA A 318 22.19 -4.45 5.09
CA ALA A 318 23.02 -5.49 4.49
C ALA A 318 22.37 -6.06 3.20
N ASN A 319 22.05 -7.35 3.16
CA ASN A 319 21.36 -8.01 2.05
C ASN A 319 19.88 -8.29 2.34
N ASN A 320 19.29 -7.64 3.34
CA ASN A 320 17.88 -7.75 3.68
C ASN A 320 17.12 -6.50 3.24
N PHE A 321 15.90 -6.72 2.75
CA PHE A 321 14.93 -5.67 2.45
C PHE A 321 13.74 -5.80 3.40
N PHE A 322 13.28 -4.65 3.92
CA PHE A 322 12.14 -4.58 4.81
C PHE A 322 10.93 -4.10 4.03
N TYR A 323 9.78 -4.73 4.31
CA TYR A 323 8.60 -4.51 3.50
C TYR A 323 7.32 -4.40 4.32
N LEU A 324 6.36 -3.70 3.75
CA LEU A 324 4.97 -3.66 4.14
C LEU A 324 4.22 -4.71 3.32
N ASP A 325 3.52 -5.62 4.02
CA ASP A 325 2.87 -6.79 3.44
C ASP A 325 1.38 -6.54 3.21
N PRO A 326 0.88 -6.46 1.97
CA PRO A 326 -0.53 -6.16 1.71
C PRO A 326 -1.49 -7.34 1.97
N HIS A 327 -1.00 -8.54 2.28
CA HIS A 327 -1.81 -9.76 2.27
C HIS A 327 -2.72 -9.96 3.49
N SER A 328 -2.70 -9.06 4.46
CA SER A 328 -3.65 -9.06 5.58
C SER A 328 -4.96 -8.40 5.14
N THR A 329 -6.08 -9.11 5.20
CA THR A 329 -7.40 -8.54 4.85
C THR A 329 -7.95 -7.77 6.05
N ARG A 330 -8.30 -6.49 5.83
CA ARG A 330 -8.92 -5.60 6.81
C ARG A 330 -10.31 -5.15 6.33
N PRO A 331 -11.18 -4.60 7.19
CA PRO A 331 -12.41 -3.95 6.76
C PRO A 331 -12.14 -2.81 5.78
N LEU A 332 -13.09 -2.47 4.94
CA LEU A 332 -13.01 -1.33 4.02
C LEU A 332 -12.63 -0.05 4.76
N LEU A 333 -11.85 0.80 4.10
CA LEU A 333 -11.59 2.17 4.54
C LEU A 333 -12.70 3.08 3.98
N PRO A 334 -13.54 3.72 4.82
CA PRO A 334 -14.64 4.54 4.33
C PRO A 334 -14.12 5.84 3.69
N TYR A 335 -14.85 6.37 2.70
CA TYR A 335 -14.50 7.64 2.09
C TYR A 335 -14.98 8.83 2.93
N ARG A 336 -14.04 9.61 3.43
CA ARG A 336 -14.29 10.80 4.28
C ARG A 336 -13.48 11.99 3.76
N PRO A 337 -13.93 12.64 2.67
CA PRO A 337 -13.25 13.81 2.14
C PRO A 337 -13.35 14.97 3.16
N SER A 338 -12.31 15.81 3.22
CA SER A 338 -12.38 17.06 3.97
C SER A 338 -13.47 17.97 3.42
N SER A 339 -14.18 18.66 4.28
CA SER A 339 -15.32 19.52 3.96
C SER A 339 -15.00 20.81 3.16
N SER A 340 -13.87 20.85 2.46
CA SER A 340 -13.47 22.00 1.62
C SER A 340 -13.75 21.84 0.12
N SER A 341 -14.26 20.71 -0.35
CA SER A 341 -14.73 20.58 -1.72
C SER A 341 -16.22 20.98 -1.78
N THR A 342 -16.48 22.12 -2.40
CA THR A 342 -17.79 22.65 -2.75
C THR A 342 -18.68 21.56 -3.32
N GLU A 343 -19.82 21.30 -2.66
CA GLU A 343 -20.88 20.46 -3.17
C GLU A 343 -21.45 21.11 -4.46
N GLU A 344 -20.93 20.71 -5.62
CA GLU A 344 -21.73 20.76 -6.85
C GLU A 344 -22.75 19.65 -6.78
N GLN A 345 -23.92 19.98 -6.22
CA GLN A 345 -25.13 19.19 -6.30
C GLN A 345 -25.47 18.99 -7.79
N VAL A 346 -25.20 17.81 -8.29
CA VAL A 346 -25.82 17.33 -9.53
C VAL A 346 -27.29 17.13 -9.21
N ALA A 347 -28.12 18.10 -9.57
CA ALA A 347 -29.57 18.04 -9.49
C ALA A 347 -30.05 16.85 -10.34
N ALA A 348 -30.74 15.92 -9.72
CA ALA A 348 -31.46 14.88 -10.42
C ALA A 348 -32.54 15.50 -11.32
N PRO A 349 -32.78 15.01 -12.55
CA PRO A 349 -33.80 15.55 -13.42
C PRO A 349 -35.20 15.27 -12.83
N SER A 350 -35.93 16.35 -12.62
CA SER A 350 -37.36 16.34 -12.22
C SER A 350 -38.19 15.62 -13.27
N THR A 351 -38.84 14.56 -12.88
CA THR A 351 -39.88 13.86 -13.64
C THR A 351 -41.16 14.68 -13.70
N LEU A 352 -41.66 14.79 -14.90
CA LEU A 352 -42.89 15.48 -15.33
C LEU A 352 -44.14 15.11 -14.48
N GLU A 353 -44.89 16.16 -14.16
CA GLU A 353 -46.26 16.09 -13.62
C GLU A 353 -47.21 15.36 -14.58
N ALA A 354 -47.95 14.42 -14.02
CA ALA A 354 -49.19 13.93 -14.63
C ALA A 354 -50.37 14.27 -13.71
N SER A 355 -51.17 15.19 -14.17
CA SER A 355 -52.47 15.53 -13.59
C SER A 355 -53.41 14.32 -13.55
N ALA A 356 -54.03 14.05 -12.42
CA ALA A 356 -55.24 13.24 -12.35
C ALA A 356 -56.19 13.76 -11.29
N THR A 357 -57.36 13.99 -11.76
CA THR A 357 -58.63 14.50 -11.25
C THR A 357 -59.12 13.84 -9.97
N SER A 358 -59.65 14.66 -9.10
CA SER A 358 -60.43 14.31 -7.90
C SER A 358 -61.72 13.51 -8.18
N VAL A 359 -61.97 12.48 -7.37
CA VAL A 359 -63.34 12.05 -7.06
C VAL A 359 -63.45 11.72 -5.57
N THR A 360 -64.34 12.46 -4.94
CA THR A 360 -64.80 12.37 -3.55
C THR A 360 -65.66 11.13 -3.33
N SER A 361 -65.48 10.40 -2.24
CA SER A 361 -66.61 9.74 -1.54
C SER A 361 -66.23 9.43 -0.09
N THR A 362 -67.07 9.97 0.76
CA THR A 362 -67.23 9.80 2.20
C THR A 362 -67.68 8.40 2.58
N SER A 363 -67.18 7.83 3.67
CA SER A 363 -67.96 7.20 4.71
C SER A 363 -67.12 6.82 5.95
N SER A 364 -67.76 7.15 7.06
CA SER A 364 -67.30 7.01 8.44
C SER A 364 -67.29 5.53 8.90
N SER A 365 -66.39 5.15 9.78
CA SER A 365 -66.65 4.27 10.91
C SER A 365 -65.54 4.31 11.94
N THR A 366 -65.89 4.64 13.12
CA THR A 366 -65.19 4.68 14.39
C THR A 366 -64.84 3.28 14.87
N THR A 367 -63.63 3.01 15.32
CA THR A 367 -63.38 2.04 16.41
C THR A 367 -62.05 2.33 17.09
N ILE A 368 -62.07 2.18 18.37
CA ILE A 368 -61.28 2.56 19.52
C ILE A 368 -59.89 1.87 19.59
N VAL A 369 -58.92 2.61 20.14
CA VAL A 369 -57.51 2.38 20.52
C VAL A 369 -57.30 1.14 21.41
N PRO A 370 -56.07 0.54 21.45
CA PRO A 370 -55.18 0.95 22.52
C PRO A 370 -53.72 1.24 22.10
N SER A 371 -53.17 2.18 22.84
CA SER A 371 -51.80 2.63 22.95
C SER A 371 -50.77 1.52 22.93
N ALA A 372 -49.74 1.64 22.07
CA ALA A 372 -48.49 0.95 22.22
C ALA A 372 -47.37 1.92 21.92
N ASN A 373 -46.45 1.97 22.83
CA ASN A 373 -45.20 2.72 22.98
C ASN A 373 -44.58 3.20 21.66
N GLU A 374 -44.38 4.50 21.59
CA GLU A 374 -43.37 5.15 20.72
C GLU A 374 -41.99 4.61 21.09
N VAL A 375 -41.46 3.75 20.24
CA VAL A 375 -40.03 3.48 20.18
C VAL A 375 -39.45 4.67 19.40
N THR A 376 -38.92 5.64 20.10
CA THR A 376 -38.09 6.70 19.55
C THR A 376 -36.93 6.07 18.79
N ALA A 377 -36.92 6.27 17.47
CA ALA A 377 -35.76 6.00 16.63
C ALA A 377 -34.56 6.74 17.21
N PRO A 378 -33.36 6.12 17.29
CA PRO A 378 -32.19 6.84 17.77
C PRO A 378 -31.91 8.00 16.82
N SER A 379 -31.91 9.19 17.40
CA SER A 379 -31.48 10.44 16.79
C SER A 379 -30.18 10.27 16.02
N ASP A 380 -30.17 10.77 14.81
CA ASP A 380 -29.04 10.94 13.91
C ASP A 380 -27.82 11.45 14.68
N VAL A 381 -26.96 10.52 15.10
CA VAL A 381 -25.66 10.85 15.66
C VAL A 381 -24.85 11.37 14.49
N SER A 382 -24.67 12.68 14.42
CA SER A 382 -23.79 13.36 13.45
C SER A 382 -22.50 12.57 13.35
N LYS A 383 -22.26 11.94 12.17
CA LYS A 383 -21.03 11.21 11.89
C LYS A 383 -19.84 12.16 12.11
N PRO A 384 -18.84 11.77 12.87
CA PRO A 384 -17.67 12.60 13.09
C PRO A 384 -17.06 12.97 11.74
N SER A 385 -16.74 14.25 11.54
CA SER A 385 -16.08 14.77 10.35
C SER A 385 -14.60 14.38 10.42
N GLY A 386 -14.24 13.21 9.89
CA GLY A 386 -12.86 12.73 9.87
C GLY A 386 -12.74 11.23 10.18
N TYR A 387 -11.52 10.71 10.04
CA TYR A 387 -11.20 9.33 10.41
C TYR A 387 -11.02 9.18 11.91
N SER A 388 -11.46 8.07 12.49
CA SER A 388 -11.05 7.68 13.84
C SER A 388 -9.61 7.21 13.85
N LEU A 389 -8.94 7.29 15.01
CA LEU A 389 -7.58 6.76 15.18
C LEU A 389 -7.50 5.26 14.86
N GLU A 390 -8.58 4.51 15.13
CA GLU A 390 -8.67 3.08 14.80
C GLU A 390 -8.69 2.84 13.29
N GLU A 391 -9.44 3.65 12.52
CA GLU A 391 -9.47 3.58 11.06
C GLU A 391 -8.08 3.93 10.49
N LEU A 392 -7.43 4.99 10.97
CA LEU A 392 -6.09 5.38 10.57
C LEU A 392 -5.05 4.32 10.89
N ALA A 393 -5.10 3.71 12.09
CA ALA A 393 -4.22 2.61 12.49
C ALA A 393 -4.31 1.39 11.57
N THR A 394 -5.40 1.24 10.79
CA THR A 394 -5.46 0.19 9.76
C THR A 394 -4.55 0.44 8.56
N CYS A 395 -4.01 1.65 8.43
CA CYS A 395 -3.11 2.06 7.36
C CYS A 395 -1.66 2.21 7.82
N HIS A 396 -1.33 1.76 9.03
CA HIS A 396 0.01 1.81 9.60
C HIS A 396 0.37 0.50 10.30
N THR A 397 1.66 0.22 10.42
CA THR A 397 2.12 -0.97 11.14
C THR A 397 3.55 -0.79 11.62
N ARG A 398 3.78 -1.11 12.90
CA ARG A 398 5.12 -1.19 13.50
C ARG A 398 5.76 -2.56 13.28
N ARG A 399 5.01 -3.52 12.75
CA ARG A 399 5.48 -4.89 12.54
C ARG A 399 6.43 -4.96 11.35
N ILE A 400 7.70 -5.12 11.63
CA ILE A 400 8.73 -5.31 10.62
C ILE A 400 8.62 -6.71 10.01
N ARG A 401 8.75 -6.76 8.68
CA ARG A 401 8.98 -7.99 7.90
C ARG A 401 10.22 -7.80 7.05
N ARG A 402 11.03 -8.83 6.91
CA ARG A 402 12.23 -8.78 6.07
C ARG A 402 12.31 -9.98 5.12
N LEU A 403 12.96 -9.75 3.98
CA LEU A 403 13.24 -10.75 2.96
C LEU A 403 14.69 -10.56 2.48
N GLN A 404 15.40 -11.64 2.24
CA GLN A 404 16.72 -11.53 1.63
C GLN A 404 16.58 -11.17 0.15
N ILE A 405 17.46 -10.32 -0.37
CA ILE A 405 17.43 -9.86 -1.77
C ILE A 405 17.41 -11.03 -2.78
N ARG A 406 18.07 -12.15 -2.45
CA ARG A 406 18.08 -13.36 -3.29
C ARG A 406 16.72 -14.07 -3.36
N GLU A 407 15.78 -13.73 -2.46
CA GLU A 407 14.46 -14.35 -2.37
C GLU A 407 13.38 -13.44 -3.00
N MET A 408 13.75 -12.22 -3.37
CA MET A 408 12.86 -11.28 -4.03
C MET A 408 12.58 -11.72 -5.48
N ASP A 409 11.37 -11.45 -5.93
CA ASP A 409 11.00 -11.61 -7.35
C ASP A 409 11.76 -10.57 -8.20
N PRO A 410 12.22 -10.95 -9.41
CA PRO A 410 12.97 -10.01 -10.26
C PRO A 410 12.11 -8.92 -10.91
N SER A 411 10.78 -9.07 -10.96
CA SER A 411 9.86 -8.08 -11.57
C SER A 411 9.43 -7.06 -10.53
N MET A 412 9.72 -5.79 -10.77
CA MET A 412 9.47 -4.74 -9.79
C MET A 412 9.27 -3.35 -10.41
N LEU A 413 8.73 -2.46 -9.60
CA LEU A 413 8.52 -1.05 -9.88
C LEU A 413 9.33 -0.25 -8.84
N LEU A 414 10.38 0.45 -9.28
CA LEU A 414 11.12 1.39 -8.46
C LEU A 414 10.45 2.75 -8.54
N ALA A 415 10.41 3.48 -7.43
CA ALA A 415 9.75 4.77 -7.35
C ALA A 415 10.65 5.84 -6.72
N PHE A 416 10.70 7.02 -7.35
CA PHE A 416 11.46 8.17 -6.88
C PHE A 416 10.61 9.45 -7.00
N LEU A 417 10.64 10.29 -5.98
CA LEU A 417 9.97 11.59 -5.96
C LEU A 417 11.00 12.68 -6.17
N ILE A 418 10.84 13.47 -7.23
CA ILE A 418 11.69 14.59 -7.59
C ILE A 418 10.90 15.88 -7.42
N THR A 419 11.40 16.81 -6.61
CA THR A 419 10.67 18.02 -6.24
C THR A 419 11.20 19.31 -6.87
N SER A 420 12.41 19.26 -7.47
CA SER A 420 13.04 20.39 -8.14
C SER A 420 14.06 19.93 -9.18
N GLU A 421 14.56 20.83 -10.01
CA GLU A 421 15.62 20.52 -10.98
C GLU A 421 16.95 20.12 -10.28
N ASP A 422 17.31 20.79 -9.17
CA ASP A 422 18.47 20.43 -8.36
C ASP A 422 18.33 19.03 -7.77
N ASP A 423 17.12 18.68 -7.33
CA ASP A 423 16.79 17.36 -6.80
C ASP A 423 16.88 16.27 -7.90
N TYR A 424 16.51 16.63 -9.13
CA TYR A 424 16.68 15.76 -10.30
C TYR A 424 18.17 15.51 -10.63
N GLU A 425 18.99 16.55 -10.67
CA GLU A 425 20.43 16.40 -10.96
C GLU A 425 21.14 15.57 -9.88
N ASP A 426 20.78 15.76 -8.60
CA ASP A 426 21.30 14.94 -7.50
C ASP A 426 20.88 13.46 -7.65
N TRP A 427 19.60 13.19 -7.95
CA TRP A 427 19.12 11.83 -8.23
C TRP A 427 19.83 11.20 -9.44
N LYS A 428 19.96 11.93 -10.53
CA LYS A 428 20.63 11.50 -11.77
C LYS A 428 22.09 11.14 -11.51
N GLN A 429 22.80 11.96 -10.72
CA GLN A 429 24.16 11.67 -10.29
C GLN A 429 24.21 10.42 -9.40
N GLY A 430 23.29 10.31 -8.44
CA GLY A 430 23.12 9.14 -7.57
C GLY A 430 22.98 7.85 -8.37
N VAL A 431 22.06 7.82 -9.34
CA VAL A 431 21.84 6.67 -10.23
C VAL A 431 23.10 6.31 -11.04
N ARG A 432 23.85 7.30 -11.54
CA ARG A 432 25.07 7.08 -12.33
C ARG A 432 26.28 6.62 -11.50
N SER A 433 26.29 6.92 -10.19
CA SER A 433 27.43 6.61 -9.29
C SER A 433 27.32 5.23 -8.64
N VAL A 434 26.25 4.50 -8.87
CA VAL A 434 26.00 3.19 -8.25
C VAL A 434 27.06 2.17 -8.66
N GLN A 435 27.55 1.40 -7.67
CA GLN A 435 28.43 0.27 -7.92
C GLN A 435 27.70 -0.92 -8.54
N GLY A 436 28.37 -1.60 -9.47
CA GLY A 436 27.80 -2.74 -10.18
C GLY A 436 26.97 -2.35 -11.40
N LYS A 437 26.01 -3.21 -11.77
CA LYS A 437 25.12 -2.94 -12.89
C LYS A 437 23.92 -2.10 -12.42
N SER A 438 23.73 -0.95 -13.04
CA SER A 438 22.62 -0.06 -12.72
C SER A 438 21.27 -0.74 -12.98
N VAL A 439 20.28 -0.42 -12.15
CA VAL A 439 18.88 -0.86 -12.29
C VAL A 439 17.98 0.23 -12.91
N VAL A 440 18.51 1.45 -13.04
CA VAL A 440 17.90 2.59 -13.73
C VAL A 440 18.95 3.23 -14.61
N HIS A 441 18.62 3.58 -15.83
CA HIS A 441 19.50 4.23 -16.79
C HIS A 441 18.90 5.57 -17.19
N VAL A 442 19.65 6.67 -17.02
CA VAL A 442 19.21 7.99 -17.46
C VAL A 442 19.86 8.29 -18.80
N GLN A 443 19.04 8.44 -19.83
CA GLN A 443 19.40 8.76 -21.22
C GLN A 443 18.94 10.17 -21.56
N ASP A 444 19.68 10.90 -22.39
CA ASP A 444 19.34 12.27 -22.73
C ASP A 444 18.06 12.36 -23.58
N LYS A 445 17.85 11.40 -24.50
CA LYS A 445 16.70 11.38 -25.42
C LYS A 445 16.21 9.97 -25.70
N GLU A 446 14.90 9.88 -25.89
CA GLU A 446 14.28 8.65 -26.37
C GLU A 446 14.77 8.34 -27.81
N PRO A 447 15.28 7.12 -28.08
CA PRO A 447 15.66 6.74 -29.44
C PRO A 447 14.44 6.76 -30.36
N ALA A 448 14.60 7.28 -31.58
CA ALA A 448 13.53 7.27 -32.57
C ALA A 448 12.99 5.84 -32.77
N PRO A 449 11.66 5.63 -32.86
CA PRO A 449 11.08 4.31 -32.99
C PRO A 449 11.61 3.62 -34.22
N ARG A 450 12.40 2.55 -34.01
CA ARG A 450 12.72 1.60 -35.10
C ARG A 450 11.44 0.80 -35.31
N GLY A 451 10.74 1.11 -36.40
CA GLY A 451 9.44 0.55 -36.75
C GLY A 451 9.34 -0.97 -36.56
N GLN A 452 8.88 -1.35 -35.41
CA GLN A 452 8.14 -2.57 -35.06
C GLN A 452 7.82 -2.50 -33.57
N GLU A 453 6.54 -2.31 -33.30
CA GLU A 453 5.97 -2.38 -31.94
C GLU A 453 6.23 -3.78 -31.35
N ARG A 454 7.05 -3.84 -30.32
CA ARG A 454 7.06 -4.95 -29.36
C ARG A 454 6.24 -4.51 -28.15
N GLU A 455 4.94 -4.45 -28.33
CA GLU A 455 4.03 -4.40 -27.20
C GLU A 455 4.11 -5.72 -26.43
N GLY A 456 4.39 -5.67 -25.16
CA GLY A 456 4.07 -6.75 -24.24
C GLY A 456 5.18 -7.66 -23.71
N ALA A 457 6.48 -7.40 -23.97
CA ALA A 457 7.55 -8.32 -23.56
C ALA A 457 7.72 -8.51 -22.02
N ILE A 458 7.11 -7.67 -21.20
CA ILE A 458 7.21 -7.73 -19.74
C ILE A 458 6.01 -8.47 -19.12
N ASP A 459 4.85 -8.46 -19.78
CA ASP A 459 3.62 -9.07 -19.26
C ASP A 459 3.40 -10.54 -19.71
N GLU A 460 4.21 -11.08 -20.64
CA GLU A 460 4.01 -12.41 -21.22
C GLU A 460 4.41 -13.62 -20.34
N VAL A 461 4.74 -13.44 -19.06
CA VAL A 461 5.05 -14.56 -18.17
C VAL A 461 3.84 -14.98 -17.32
N GLU A 462 2.64 -14.62 -17.71
CA GLU A 462 1.42 -14.84 -16.93
C GLU A 462 0.76 -16.22 -17.10
N SER A 463 1.18 -17.07 -18.01
CA SER A 463 0.53 -18.36 -18.24
C SER A 463 1.50 -19.52 -18.27
N TRP A 464 2.10 -19.86 -17.14
CA TRP A 464 2.48 -21.25 -16.92
C TRP A 464 1.37 -21.87 -16.09
N ASP A 465 0.38 -22.39 -16.79
CA ASP A 465 -0.65 -23.23 -16.21
C ASP A 465 0.01 -24.43 -15.52
N GLU A 466 -0.34 -24.64 -14.23
CA GLU A 466 0.02 -25.81 -13.44
C GLU A 466 -0.71 -27.10 -13.93
N ASP A 467 -1.27 -27.12 -15.15
CA ASP A 467 -2.07 -28.22 -15.68
C ASP A 467 -1.25 -29.26 -16.49
N GLY A 468 0.03 -29.41 -16.22
CA GLY A 468 0.91 -30.39 -16.87
C GLY A 468 1.31 -31.59 -16.01
N LEU A 469 0.38 -32.22 -15.27
CA LEU A 469 0.60 -33.56 -14.69
C LEU A 469 -0.64 -34.41 -14.96
N GLN A 470 -0.59 -35.18 -16.08
CA GLN A 470 -1.19 -36.50 -16.20
C GLN A 470 -0.14 -37.56 -15.88
#